data_2fe518b62e630ee26d501ab9b5472ab0
#
_entry.id   2fe518b62e630ee26d501ab9b5472ab0
#
_cell.length_a   1.000
_cell.length_b   1.000
_cell.length_c   1.000
_cell.angle_alpha   90.00
_cell.angle_beta   90.00
_cell.angle_gamma   90.00
#
_symmetry.space_group_name_H-M   'P 1'
#
loop_
_entity.id
_entity.type
_entity.pdbx_description
1 polymer ?
#
loop_
_entity_poly.entity_id
_entity_poly.type
_entity_poly.pdbx_seq_one_letter_code
_entity_poly.pdbx_strand_id
1 'polypeptide(L)'
;REAFMSLPGITLEQEHKEDCIDVLDSVCRTLRDGDFAGSASAAQEADAPLWFFYTLQELESEIGSREIWRRYGEAMKSILAAYRRGIGGRVALHGNGLVWASDEHVALTWMNSYADGRPVTPRNGYQVEINTLWYNAVSYALSLAEEAGDKAFAAEWKEAPAQTKASFLEKFWLPEEGYLADFVNDAETNRFIRPNMVVACGLNYTMLDEEQLISVLRIVRQYLLTPKGLRSLSPQNPLYNGSYAGDDRMRSHAAMNGTVWVWPLPFYVKARYALTGA
;
A
#
# COMPACT_ATOMS: atom_id res chain seq x y z
N ARG A 1 5.10 -7.88 -4.86
CA ARG A 1 4.53 -7.33 -3.59
C ARG A 1 5.06 -8.08 -2.40
N GLU A 2 4.72 -9.35 -2.25
CA GLU A 2 5.04 -10.15 -1.05
C GLU A 2 6.54 -10.14 -0.75
N ALA A 3 7.38 -10.19 -1.78
CA ALA A 3 8.83 -10.10 -1.62
C ALA A 3 9.26 -8.80 -0.94
N PHE A 4 8.76 -7.65 -1.40
CA PHE A 4 9.08 -6.35 -0.79
C PHE A 4 8.54 -6.20 0.62
N MET A 5 7.32 -6.69 0.88
CA MET A 5 6.71 -6.60 2.21
C MET A 5 7.44 -7.46 3.25
N SER A 6 7.93 -8.63 2.85
CA SER A 6 8.58 -9.58 3.77
C SER A 6 10.09 -9.38 3.89
N LEU A 7 10.71 -8.75 2.89
CA LEU A 7 12.17 -8.62 2.82
C LEU A 7 12.80 -8.00 4.08
N PRO A 8 12.27 -6.91 4.67
CA PRO A 8 12.82 -6.37 5.91
C PRO A 8 12.83 -7.40 7.04
N GLY A 9 11.72 -8.10 7.26
CA GLY A 9 11.58 -9.08 8.35
C GLY A 9 12.45 -10.34 8.19
N ILE A 10 12.74 -10.76 6.95
CA ILE A 10 13.56 -11.97 6.70
C ILE A 10 15.05 -11.65 6.52
N THR A 11 15.41 -10.37 6.42
CA THR A 11 16.80 -9.94 6.25
C THR A 11 17.24 -8.98 7.36
N LEU A 12 16.68 -7.77 7.44
CA LEU A 12 17.15 -6.72 8.36
C LEU A 12 16.96 -7.13 9.83
N GLU A 13 15.82 -7.69 10.20
CA GLU A 13 15.54 -8.21 11.55
C GLU A 13 16.43 -9.41 11.93
N GLN A 14 17.12 -10.00 10.96
CA GLN A 14 18.08 -11.10 11.15
C GLN A 14 19.53 -10.65 10.99
N GLU A 15 19.79 -9.33 10.93
CA GLU A 15 21.12 -8.74 10.74
C GLU A 15 21.77 -9.08 9.39
N HIS A 16 20.98 -9.42 8.36
CA HIS A 16 21.42 -9.79 7.00
C HIS A 16 21.14 -8.65 5.99
N LYS A 17 21.62 -7.43 6.27
CA LYS A 17 21.35 -6.27 5.42
C LYS A 17 21.89 -6.39 3.99
N GLU A 18 23.01 -7.09 3.79
CA GLU A 18 23.61 -7.35 2.49
C GLU A 18 22.67 -8.17 1.62
N ASP A 19 21.98 -9.17 2.16
CA ASP A 19 20.99 -9.95 1.43
C ASP A 19 19.82 -9.07 1.00
N CYS A 20 19.38 -8.13 1.84
CA CYS A 20 18.37 -7.13 1.48
C CYS A 20 18.81 -6.29 0.28
N ILE A 21 20.04 -5.77 0.34
CA ILE A 21 20.65 -4.96 -0.72
C ILE A 21 20.74 -5.75 -2.02
N ASP A 22 21.24 -6.98 -1.97
CA ASP A 22 21.42 -7.84 -3.15
C ASP A 22 20.08 -8.13 -3.85
N VAL A 23 19.02 -8.37 -3.08
CA VAL A 23 17.66 -8.55 -3.62
C VAL A 23 17.17 -7.27 -4.27
N LEU A 24 17.29 -6.12 -3.61
CA LEU A 24 16.86 -4.82 -4.15
C LEU A 24 17.63 -4.46 -5.42
N ASP A 25 18.96 -4.64 -5.43
CA ASP A 25 19.79 -4.40 -6.61
C ASP A 25 19.43 -5.35 -7.77
N SER A 26 19.09 -6.60 -7.45
CA SER A 26 18.63 -7.57 -8.44
C SER A 26 17.30 -7.16 -9.07
N VAL A 27 16.36 -6.71 -8.26
CA VAL A 27 15.06 -6.24 -8.76
C VAL A 27 15.22 -4.95 -9.58
N CYS A 28 16.07 -4.01 -9.14
CA CYS A 28 16.34 -2.77 -9.89
C CYS A 28 16.91 -3.05 -11.29
N ARG A 29 17.66 -4.14 -11.49
CA ARG A 29 18.11 -4.57 -12.83
C ARG A 29 16.96 -4.94 -13.78
N THR A 30 15.78 -5.25 -13.25
CA THR A 30 14.59 -5.56 -14.07
C THR A 30 13.75 -4.33 -14.42
N LEU A 31 14.07 -3.17 -13.81
CA LEU A 31 13.32 -1.93 -14.02
C LEU A 31 13.47 -1.45 -15.48
N ARG A 32 12.33 -1.20 -16.12
CA ARG A 32 12.25 -0.65 -17.48
C ARG A 32 11.16 0.42 -17.52
N ASP A 33 11.53 1.63 -17.91
CA ASP A 33 10.62 2.77 -17.98
C ASP A 33 9.82 3.02 -16.67
N GLY A 34 10.44 2.72 -15.52
CA GLY A 34 9.85 2.91 -14.19
C GLY A 34 8.87 1.83 -13.76
N ASP A 35 8.79 0.69 -14.46
CA ASP A 35 8.05 -0.48 -14.02
C ASP A 35 8.98 -1.70 -13.92
N PHE A 36 8.73 -2.56 -12.95
CA PHE A 36 9.48 -3.81 -12.77
C PHE A 36 8.94 -4.88 -13.70
N ALA A 37 9.77 -5.87 -14.02
CA ALA A 37 9.33 -7.01 -14.80
C ALA A 37 8.57 -8.07 -13.95
N GLY A 38 7.70 -8.84 -14.62
CA GLY A 38 6.99 -9.96 -14.01
C GLY A 38 5.97 -9.52 -12.95
N SER A 39 5.86 -10.27 -11.87
CA SER A 39 4.90 -10.02 -10.78
C SER A 39 5.20 -8.75 -9.95
N ALA A 40 6.35 -8.11 -10.15
CA ALA A 40 6.64 -6.83 -9.53
C ALA A 40 6.16 -5.64 -10.38
N SER A 41 5.65 -5.87 -11.60
CA SER A 41 5.11 -4.85 -12.48
C SER A 41 3.80 -4.26 -11.93
N ALA A 42 3.67 -2.94 -11.93
CA ALA A 42 2.44 -2.25 -11.56
C ALA A 42 1.26 -2.59 -12.49
N ALA A 43 1.53 -3.01 -13.72
CA ALA A 43 0.49 -3.47 -14.64
C ALA A 43 -0.15 -4.81 -14.22
N GLN A 44 0.51 -5.57 -13.33
CA GLN A 44 0.01 -6.81 -12.74
C GLN A 44 -0.45 -6.61 -11.29
N GLU A 45 0.32 -5.85 -10.52
CA GLU A 45 0.09 -5.57 -9.10
C GLU A 45 0.37 -4.08 -8.85
N ALA A 46 -0.68 -3.27 -8.88
CA ALA A 46 -0.56 -1.81 -8.86
C ALA A 46 0.16 -1.24 -7.61
N ASP A 47 0.24 -2.00 -6.55
CA ASP A 47 0.92 -1.65 -5.30
C ASP A 47 2.37 -2.17 -5.24
N ALA A 48 2.77 -3.14 -6.07
CA ALA A 48 4.07 -3.81 -5.92
C ALA A 48 5.28 -2.84 -6.00
N PRO A 49 5.39 -1.92 -6.97
CA PRO A 49 6.47 -0.95 -6.99
C PRO A 49 6.43 0.05 -5.83
N LEU A 50 5.27 0.28 -5.23
CA LEU A 50 5.14 1.17 -4.08
C LEU A 50 5.66 0.52 -2.78
N TRP A 51 5.53 -0.80 -2.66
CA TRP A 51 6.14 -1.55 -1.56
C TRP A 51 7.66 -1.56 -1.60
N PHE A 52 8.28 -1.33 -2.75
CA PHE A 52 9.72 -1.09 -2.86
C PHE A 52 10.16 0.10 -2.00
N PHE A 53 9.41 1.20 -2.00
CA PHE A 53 9.71 2.36 -1.15
C PHE A 53 9.61 2.03 0.35
N TYR A 54 8.63 1.22 0.75
CA TYR A 54 8.54 0.73 2.12
C TYR A 54 9.79 -0.05 2.53
N THR A 55 10.26 -0.97 1.67
CA THR A 55 11.48 -1.74 1.93
C THR A 55 12.71 -0.82 2.06
N LEU A 56 12.80 0.21 1.21
CA LEU A 56 13.89 1.19 1.30
C LEU A 56 13.86 2.00 2.60
N GLN A 57 12.68 2.34 3.12
CA GLN A 57 12.53 3.02 4.39
C GLN A 57 13.02 2.16 5.57
N GLU A 58 12.72 0.87 5.54
CA GLU A 58 13.24 -0.04 6.59
C GLU A 58 14.77 -0.21 6.46
N LEU A 59 15.32 -0.30 5.24
CA LEU A 59 16.75 -0.38 4.99
C LEU A 59 17.52 0.91 5.36
N GLU A 60 16.84 2.07 5.32
CA GLU A 60 17.46 3.36 5.63
C GLU A 60 18.07 3.40 7.03
N SER A 61 17.45 2.75 8.01
CA SER A 61 17.99 2.64 9.37
C SER A 61 19.36 1.98 9.44
N GLU A 62 19.69 1.13 8.46
CA GLU A 62 20.93 0.36 8.39
C GLU A 62 22.05 1.05 7.59
N ILE A 63 21.69 1.80 6.53
CA ILE A 63 22.69 2.36 5.62
C ILE A 63 22.63 3.89 5.47
N GLY A 64 21.58 4.52 6.00
CA GLY A 64 21.36 5.96 5.98
C GLY A 64 20.76 6.51 4.68
N SER A 65 20.07 7.64 4.81
CA SER A 65 19.34 8.34 3.74
C SER A 65 20.20 8.65 2.51
N ARG A 66 21.43 9.11 2.71
CA ARG A 66 22.35 9.41 1.60
C ARG A 66 22.68 8.20 0.75
N GLU A 67 22.91 7.04 1.39
CA GLU A 67 23.23 5.81 0.67
C GLU A 67 22.00 5.26 -0.04
N ILE A 68 20.83 5.34 0.56
CA ILE A 68 19.54 5.01 -0.10
C ILE A 68 19.38 5.85 -1.37
N TRP A 69 19.51 7.20 -1.28
CA TRP A 69 19.35 8.06 -2.44
C TRP A 69 20.40 7.80 -3.52
N ARG A 70 21.64 7.60 -3.12
CA ARG A 70 22.74 7.29 -4.05
C ARG A 70 22.51 5.99 -4.83
N ARG A 71 21.99 4.95 -4.17
CA ARG A 71 21.74 3.63 -4.80
C ARG A 71 20.44 3.57 -5.59
N TYR A 72 19.37 4.10 -5.02
CA TYR A 72 18.02 3.84 -5.49
C TYR A 72 17.26 5.08 -5.95
N GLY A 73 17.82 6.27 -5.83
CA GLY A 73 17.17 7.53 -6.21
C GLY A 73 16.68 7.54 -7.65
N GLU A 74 17.48 7.07 -8.61
CA GLU A 74 17.05 7.01 -10.02
C GLU A 74 15.93 5.99 -10.24
N ALA A 75 15.93 4.86 -9.53
CA ALA A 75 14.83 3.90 -9.58
C ALA A 75 13.55 4.52 -9.00
N MET A 76 13.63 5.19 -7.84
CA MET A 76 12.49 5.89 -7.23
C MET A 76 11.90 6.93 -8.17
N LYS A 77 12.73 7.80 -8.76
CA LYS A 77 12.30 8.82 -9.73
C LYS A 77 11.59 8.18 -10.94
N SER A 78 12.19 7.13 -11.49
CA SER A 78 11.66 6.42 -12.65
C SER A 78 10.30 5.78 -12.36
N ILE A 79 10.12 5.16 -11.18
CA ILE A 79 8.86 4.57 -10.74
C ILE A 79 7.78 5.65 -10.61
N LEU A 80 8.04 6.73 -9.89
CA LEU A 80 7.07 7.81 -9.70
C LEU A 80 6.65 8.45 -11.02
N ALA A 81 7.61 8.65 -11.94
CA ALA A 81 7.34 9.14 -13.29
C ALA A 81 6.47 8.15 -14.10
N ALA A 82 6.65 6.84 -13.92
CA ALA A 82 5.82 5.84 -14.60
C ALA A 82 4.35 5.89 -14.15
N TYR A 83 4.08 6.00 -12.84
CA TYR A 83 2.70 6.19 -12.36
C TYR A 83 2.05 7.44 -12.95
N ARG A 84 2.80 8.54 -13.09
CA ARG A 84 2.32 9.78 -13.72
C ARG A 84 2.01 9.61 -15.21
N ARG A 85 2.82 8.85 -15.94
CA ARG A 85 2.57 8.57 -17.38
C ARG A 85 1.43 7.56 -17.59
N GLY A 86 1.16 6.74 -16.61
CA GLY A 86 0.30 5.57 -16.72
C GLY A 86 1.08 4.31 -17.10
N ILE A 87 0.63 3.17 -16.54
CA ILE A 87 1.29 1.87 -16.70
C ILE A 87 0.27 0.86 -17.22
N GLY A 88 0.57 0.25 -18.37
CA GLY A 88 -0.21 -0.84 -18.97
C GLY A 88 -1.67 -0.52 -19.25
N GLY A 89 -2.07 0.75 -19.31
CA GLY A 89 -3.47 1.18 -19.45
C GLY A 89 -4.36 0.87 -18.24
N ARG A 90 -3.78 0.38 -17.14
CA ARG A 90 -4.51 -0.08 -15.93
C ARG A 90 -4.28 0.80 -14.71
N VAL A 91 -3.10 1.40 -14.61
CA VAL A 91 -2.69 2.21 -13.45
C VAL A 91 -2.27 3.58 -13.93
N ALA A 92 -2.76 4.64 -13.30
CA ALA A 92 -2.37 6.01 -13.63
C ALA A 92 -2.58 6.96 -12.45
N LEU A 93 -1.67 7.92 -12.31
CA LEU A 93 -1.88 9.09 -11.45
C LEU A 93 -2.83 10.05 -12.16
N HIS A 94 -3.94 10.38 -11.50
CA HIS A 94 -4.91 11.35 -12.03
C HIS A 94 -4.58 12.78 -11.59
N GLY A 95 -5.23 13.76 -12.24
CA GLY A 95 -5.01 15.18 -11.98
C GLY A 95 -5.36 15.66 -10.57
N ASN A 96 -6.06 14.84 -9.77
CA ASN A 96 -6.33 15.08 -8.35
C ASN A 96 -5.21 14.57 -7.43
N GLY A 97 -4.11 14.01 -7.96
CA GLY A 97 -2.99 13.50 -7.20
C GLY A 97 -3.18 12.08 -6.64
N LEU A 98 -4.28 11.39 -7.02
CA LEU A 98 -4.55 10.01 -6.60
C LEU A 98 -4.25 9.01 -7.72
N VAL A 99 -3.78 7.83 -7.35
CA VAL A 99 -3.55 6.71 -8.26
C VAL A 99 -4.84 5.93 -8.46
N TRP A 100 -5.26 5.86 -9.71
CA TRP A 100 -6.34 5.00 -10.19
C TRP A 100 -5.77 3.67 -10.66
N ALA A 101 -6.39 2.55 -10.23
CA ALA A 101 -6.08 1.24 -10.76
C ALA A 101 -7.37 0.47 -11.07
N SER A 102 -7.49 -0.05 -12.29
CA SER A 102 -8.71 -0.69 -12.77
C SER A 102 -8.43 -1.70 -13.87
N ASP A 103 -9.03 -2.88 -13.75
CA ASP A 103 -9.11 -3.91 -14.79
C ASP A 103 -10.28 -4.86 -14.48
N GLU A 104 -11.00 -5.31 -15.51
CA GLU A 104 -12.15 -6.21 -15.35
C GLU A 104 -11.75 -7.66 -15.05
N HIS A 105 -10.53 -8.05 -15.44
CA HIS A 105 -10.07 -9.44 -15.39
C HIS A 105 -8.85 -9.65 -14.48
N VAL A 106 -8.14 -8.57 -14.11
CA VAL A 106 -6.94 -8.63 -13.29
C VAL A 106 -7.19 -7.96 -11.94
N ALA A 107 -6.97 -8.72 -10.87
CA ALA A 107 -6.95 -8.18 -9.51
C ALA A 107 -5.61 -7.46 -9.28
N LEU A 108 -5.64 -6.13 -9.26
CA LEU A 108 -4.45 -5.28 -9.22
C LEU A 108 -3.91 -5.02 -7.80
N THR A 109 -4.57 -5.56 -6.76
CA THR A 109 -4.17 -5.39 -5.36
C THR A 109 -3.84 -6.73 -4.71
N TRP A 110 -3.45 -6.71 -3.42
CA TRP A 110 -3.25 -7.94 -2.65
C TRP A 110 -4.52 -8.81 -2.53
N MET A 111 -5.71 -8.21 -2.71
CA MET A 111 -6.98 -8.93 -2.74
C MET A 111 -7.17 -9.62 -4.11
N ASN A 112 -6.32 -10.58 -4.39
CA ASN A 112 -6.11 -11.16 -5.72
C ASN A 112 -6.64 -12.59 -5.87
N SER A 113 -7.64 -13.00 -5.09
CA SER A 113 -8.33 -14.29 -5.30
C SER A 113 -9.28 -14.24 -6.48
N TYR A 114 -9.37 -15.36 -7.18
CA TYR A 114 -10.24 -15.54 -8.34
C TYR A 114 -11.28 -16.63 -8.09
N ALA A 115 -12.50 -16.41 -8.60
CA ALA A 115 -13.55 -17.41 -8.71
C ALA A 115 -14.15 -17.33 -10.11
N ASP A 116 -14.34 -18.47 -10.76
CA ASP A 116 -14.90 -18.56 -12.13
C ASP A 116 -14.15 -17.66 -13.15
N GLY A 117 -12.83 -17.51 -13.02
CA GLY A 117 -11.98 -16.70 -13.89
C GLY A 117 -12.09 -15.17 -13.69
N ARG A 118 -12.75 -14.72 -12.63
CA ARG A 118 -12.91 -13.29 -12.29
C ARG A 118 -12.39 -12.98 -10.88
N PRO A 119 -11.87 -11.78 -10.64
CA PRO A 119 -11.54 -11.33 -9.28
C PRO A 119 -12.74 -11.43 -8.34
N VAL A 120 -12.54 -12.00 -7.15
CA VAL A 120 -13.56 -12.07 -6.10
C VAL A 120 -13.90 -10.68 -5.56
N THR A 121 -12.91 -9.80 -5.54
CA THR A 121 -13.01 -8.43 -5.04
C THR A 121 -12.51 -7.44 -6.10
N PRO A 122 -13.31 -7.17 -7.16
CA PRO A 122 -12.95 -6.19 -8.19
C PRO A 122 -13.04 -4.78 -7.59
N ARG A 123 -11.94 -4.28 -7.06
CA ARG A 123 -11.84 -2.98 -6.39
C ARG A 123 -11.35 -1.92 -7.38
N ASN A 124 -12.07 -1.76 -8.50
CA ASN A 124 -11.71 -0.82 -9.56
C ASN A 124 -11.89 0.63 -9.12
N GLY A 125 -10.87 1.45 -9.30
CA GLY A 125 -10.91 2.86 -8.93
C GLY A 125 -9.69 3.33 -8.14
N TYR A 126 -9.90 4.19 -7.18
CA TYR A 126 -8.91 4.58 -6.17
C TYR A 126 -9.02 3.61 -5.00
N GLN A 127 -8.01 2.78 -4.74
CA GLN A 127 -7.95 1.89 -3.57
C GLN A 127 -7.21 2.60 -2.44
N VAL A 128 -7.68 2.38 -1.20
CA VAL A 128 -7.16 3.08 -0.02
C VAL A 128 -5.68 2.79 0.22
N GLU A 129 -5.27 1.52 0.19
CA GLU A 129 -3.89 1.11 0.42
C GLU A 129 -2.94 1.57 -0.69
N ILE A 130 -3.36 1.54 -1.96
CA ILE A 130 -2.53 2.02 -3.08
C ILE A 130 -2.27 3.52 -2.92
N ASN A 131 -3.30 4.31 -2.62
CA ASN A 131 -3.14 5.75 -2.47
C ASN A 131 -2.38 6.14 -1.21
N THR A 132 -2.44 5.32 -0.18
CA THR A 132 -1.61 5.48 1.01
C THR A 132 -0.14 5.19 0.72
N LEU A 133 0.14 4.08 0.03
CA LEU A 133 1.49 3.73 -0.40
C LEU A 133 2.06 4.77 -1.37
N TRP A 134 1.24 5.30 -2.28
CA TRP A 134 1.61 6.37 -3.17
C TRP A 134 2.04 7.63 -2.42
N TYR A 135 1.23 8.09 -1.47
CA TYR A 135 1.56 9.23 -0.62
C TYR A 135 2.88 9.02 0.12
N ASN A 136 3.04 7.84 0.73
CA ASN A 136 4.27 7.46 1.43
C ASN A 136 5.48 7.48 0.49
N ALA A 137 5.36 6.92 -0.71
CA ALA A 137 6.44 6.85 -1.70
C ALA A 137 6.89 8.24 -2.17
N VAL A 138 5.93 9.11 -2.51
CA VAL A 138 6.23 10.48 -2.97
C VAL A 138 6.85 11.31 -1.85
N SER A 139 6.26 11.26 -0.63
CA SER A 139 6.76 12.01 0.52
C SER A 139 8.18 11.57 0.91
N TYR A 140 8.43 10.27 0.89
CA TYR A 140 9.75 9.73 1.19
C TYR A 140 10.80 10.12 0.14
N ALA A 141 10.48 9.93 -1.16
CA ALA A 141 11.41 10.33 -2.23
C ALA A 141 11.73 11.83 -2.19
N LEU A 142 10.72 12.65 -1.90
CA LEU A 142 10.90 14.10 -1.76
C LEU A 142 11.83 14.45 -0.60
N SER A 143 11.64 13.84 0.58
CA SER A 143 12.49 14.03 1.75
C SER A 143 13.96 13.69 1.46
N LEU A 144 14.20 12.54 0.82
CA LEU A 144 15.55 12.13 0.43
C LEU A 144 16.20 13.07 -0.61
N ALA A 145 15.39 13.52 -1.59
CA ALA A 145 15.86 14.43 -2.62
C ALA A 145 16.25 15.81 -2.05
N GLU A 146 15.47 16.32 -1.11
CA GLU A 146 15.75 17.58 -0.41
C GLU A 146 17.04 17.47 0.40
N GLU A 147 17.22 16.38 1.16
CA GLU A 147 18.44 16.12 1.91
C GLU A 147 19.69 15.95 1.01
N ALA A 148 19.52 15.30 -0.13
CA ALA A 148 20.58 15.10 -1.12
C ALA A 148 20.86 16.35 -1.98
N GLY A 149 20.01 17.38 -1.90
CA GLY A 149 20.13 18.60 -2.71
C GLY A 149 19.70 18.44 -4.17
N ASP A 150 18.87 17.46 -4.49
CA ASP A 150 18.26 17.29 -5.83
C ASP A 150 17.11 18.28 -6.04
N LYS A 151 17.50 19.53 -6.32
CA LYS A 151 16.56 20.65 -6.47
C LYS A 151 15.57 20.46 -7.62
N ALA A 152 15.97 19.75 -8.68
CA ALA A 152 15.12 19.54 -9.84
C ALA A 152 13.94 18.62 -9.48
N PHE A 153 14.22 17.48 -8.88
CA PHE A 153 13.18 16.55 -8.40
C PHE A 153 12.31 17.19 -7.31
N ALA A 154 12.93 17.85 -6.34
CA ALA A 154 12.20 18.52 -5.26
C ALA A 154 11.23 19.59 -5.81
N ALA A 155 11.66 20.42 -6.77
CA ALA A 155 10.79 21.42 -7.39
C ALA A 155 9.63 20.81 -8.17
N GLU A 156 9.85 19.68 -8.82
CA GLU A 156 8.83 18.97 -9.60
C GLU A 156 7.75 18.32 -8.73
N TRP A 157 8.12 17.79 -7.55
CA TRP A 157 7.23 16.96 -6.73
C TRP A 157 6.75 17.63 -5.45
N LYS A 158 7.20 18.84 -5.11
CA LYS A 158 6.92 19.52 -3.83
C LYS A 158 5.43 19.66 -3.48
N GLU A 159 4.57 19.82 -4.47
CA GLU A 159 3.13 20.01 -4.26
C GLU A 159 2.35 18.68 -4.20
N ALA A 160 2.95 17.60 -4.67
CA ALA A 160 2.26 16.31 -4.81
C ALA A 160 1.78 15.74 -3.46
N PRO A 161 2.55 15.77 -2.34
CA PRO A 161 2.04 15.28 -1.07
C PRO A 161 0.81 16.05 -0.57
N ALA A 162 0.82 17.38 -0.65
CA ALA A 162 -0.30 18.20 -0.20
C ALA A 162 -1.57 17.95 -1.03
N GLN A 163 -1.42 17.85 -2.36
CA GLN A 163 -2.51 17.54 -3.27
C GLN A 163 -3.08 16.14 -3.01
N THR A 164 -2.22 15.13 -2.91
CA THR A 164 -2.63 13.74 -2.60
C THR A 164 -3.38 13.67 -1.29
N LYS A 165 -2.86 14.30 -0.22
CA LYS A 165 -3.50 14.31 1.11
C LYS A 165 -4.88 14.95 1.07
N ALA A 166 -5.03 16.11 0.44
CA ALA A 166 -6.32 16.80 0.34
C ALA A 166 -7.37 15.94 -0.36
N SER A 167 -7.05 15.41 -1.53
CA SER A 167 -7.95 14.54 -2.31
C SER A 167 -8.22 13.21 -1.62
N PHE A 168 -7.24 12.65 -0.93
CA PHE A 168 -7.42 11.40 -0.17
C PHE A 168 -8.42 11.59 0.97
N LEU A 169 -8.27 12.61 1.79
CA LEU A 169 -9.17 12.87 2.91
C LEU A 169 -10.59 13.20 2.41
N GLU A 170 -10.72 14.00 1.35
CA GLU A 170 -12.01 14.31 0.74
C GLU A 170 -12.76 13.06 0.27
N LYS A 171 -12.05 12.09 -0.35
CA LYS A 171 -12.69 10.93 -0.98
C LYS A 171 -12.85 9.74 -0.03
N PHE A 172 -11.87 9.51 0.83
CA PHE A 172 -11.83 8.28 1.63
C PHE A 172 -12.31 8.44 3.06
N TRP A 173 -12.14 9.62 3.67
CA TRP A 173 -12.55 9.80 5.06
C TRP A 173 -14.07 9.82 5.18
N LEU A 174 -14.61 8.94 6.01
CA LEU A 174 -16.04 8.83 6.31
C LEU A 174 -16.29 9.41 7.71
N PRO A 175 -16.64 10.69 7.82
CA PRO A 175 -16.63 11.41 9.12
C PRO A 175 -17.68 10.88 10.11
N GLU A 176 -18.82 10.42 9.61
CA GLU A 176 -19.90 9.88 10.46
C GLU A 176 -19.54 8.47 10.98
N GLU A 177 -18.83 7.68 10.20
CA GLU A 177 -18.41 6.31 10.51
C GLU A 177 -17.06 6.26 11.26
N GLY A 178 -16.19 7.25 11.04
CA GLY A 178 -14.88 7.39 11.68
C GLY A 178 -13.82 6.42 11.15
N TYR A 179 -13.89 6.05 9.85
CA TYR A 179 -12.88 5.23 9.17
C TYR A 179 -12.75 5.59 7.70
N LEU A 180 -11.87 4.89 6.96
CA LEU A 180 -11.60 5.11 5.54
C LEU A 180 -12.40 4.16 4.67
N ALA A 181 -13.00 4.67 3.59
CA ALA A 181 -13.57 3.87 2.52
C ALA A 181 -12.52 2.88 1.96
N ASP A 182 -12.95 1.68 1.57
CA ASP A 182 -12.05 0.65 1.03
C ASP A 182 -11.54 1.00 -0.37
N PHE A 183 -12.43 1.46 -1.24
CA PHE A 183 -12.11 2.07 -2.53
C PHE A 183 -13.18 3.08 -2.93
N VAL A 184 -12.85 3.95 -3.87
CA VAL A 184 -13.75 4.96 -4.42
C VAL A 184 -13.62 5.00 -5.94
N ASN A 185 -14.75 5.05 -6.64
CA ASN A 185 -14.81 5.30 -8.08
C ASN A 185 -16.02 6.20 -8.41
N ASP A 186 -16.29 6.39 -9.71
CA ASP A 186 -17.37 7.27 -10.15
C ASP A 186 -18.77 6.76 -9.79
N ALA A 187 -18.91 5.46 -9.50
CA ALA A 187 -20.19 4.81 -9.21
C ALA A 187 -20.44 4.66 -7.70
N GLU A 188 -19.39 4.48 -6.90
CA GLU A 188 -19.55 4.19 -5.47
C GLU A 188 -18.37 4.66 -4.60
N THR A 189 -18.68 4.92 -3.33
CA THR A 189 -17.75 4.95 -2.21
C THR A 189 -17.96 3.69 -1.39
N ASN A 190 -17.04 2.72 -1.48
CA ASN A 190 -17.21 1.44 -0.81
C ASN A 190 -16.89 1.55 0.69
N ARG A 191 -17.89 1.29 1.52
CA ARG A 191 -17.87 1.44 2.99
C ARG A 191 -17.57 0.14 3.73
N PHE A 192 -17.03 -0.87 3.06
CA PHE A 192 -16.71 -2.14 3.71
C PHE A 192 -15.55 -1.96 4.68
N ILE A 193 -15.73 -2.47 5.91
CA ILE A 193 -14.66 -2.48 6.90
C ILE A 193 -13.71 -3.62 6.56
N ARG A 194 -12.58 -3.25 5.94
CA ARG A 194 -11.49 -4.13 5.50
C ARG A 194 -10.15 -3.70 6.11
N PRO A 195 -9.15 -4.58 6.20
CA PRO A 195 -7.86 -4.24 6.84
C PRO A 195 -7.04 -3.24 6.03
N ASN A 196 -7.39 -2.96 4.78
CA ASN A 196 -6.65 -2.09 3.86
C ASN A 196 -6.39 -0.68 4.45
N MET A 197 -7.35 -0.16 5.22
CA MET A 197 -7.20 1.15 5.88
C MET A 197 -6.09 1.20 6.93
N VAL A 198 -5.65 0.05 7.48
CA VAL A 198 -4.61 0.06 8.52
C VAL A 198 -3.23 0.41 7.96
N VAL A 199 -3.02 0.22 6.65
CA VAL A 199 -1.80 0.64 5.96
C VAL A 199 -1.62 2.16 6.10
N ALA A 200 -2.72 2.94 6.03
CA ALA A 200 -2.69 4.39 6.23
C ALA A 200 -2.24 4.80 7.64
N CYS A 201 -2.38 3.92 8.61
CA CYS A 201 -2.01 4.20 9.99
C CYS A 201 -0.56 3.87 10.33
N GLY A 202 0.02 2.84 9.67
CA GLY A 202 1.31 2.27 10.06
C GLY A 202 2.50 2.61 9.17
N LEU A 203 2.32 3.36 8.08
CA LEU A 203 3.43 3.85 7.26
C LEU A 203 4.12 5.07 7.89
N ASN A 204 5.37 5.32 7.52
CA ASN A 204 6.16 6.42 8.06
C ASN A 204 5.58 7.79 7.69
N TYR A 205 4.98 7.91 6.51
CA TYR A 205 4.24 9.11 6.09
C TYR A 205 2.74 8.79 6.05
N THR A 206 1.98 9.37 6.96
CA THR A 206 0.52 9.24 7.03
C THR A 206 -0.19 10.53 6.64
N MET A 207 -1.36 10.40 6.03
CA MET A 207 -2.25 11.53 5.72
C MET A 207 -3.23 11.83 6.85
N LEU A 208 -3.39 10.89 7.79
CA LEU A 208 -4.35 11.00 8.90
C LEU A 208 -3.78 11.85 10.05
N ASP A 209 -4.62 12.62 10.70
CA ASP A 209 -4.31 13.22 11.98
C ASP A 209 -4.47 12.20 13.13
N GLU A 210 -4.11 12.59 14.34
CA GLU A 210 -4.13 11.71 15.51
C GLU A 210 -5.55 11.22 15.85
N GLU A 211 -6.57 12.09 15.74
CA GLU A 211 -7.95 11.71 16.03
C GLU A 211 -8.46 10.68 15.01
N GLN A 212 -8.14 10.90 13.74
CA GLN A 212 -8.46 9.96 12.65
C GLN A 212 -7.75 8.61 12.83
N LEU A 213 -6.44 8.62 13.19
CA LEU A 213 -5.68 7.42 13.49
C LEU A 213 -6.31 6.62 14.63
N ILE A 214 -6.62 7.27 15.75
CA ILE A 214 -7.28 6.63 16.90
C ILE A 214 -8.63 6.02 16.49
N SER A 215 -9.41 6.76 15.71
CA SER A 215 -10.73 6.30 15.24
C SER A 215 -10.61 5.06 14.35
N VAL A 216 -9.74 5.09 13.34
CA VAL A 216 -9.51 3.93 12.44
C VAL A 216 -9.04 2.71 13.24
N LEU A 217 -8.06 2.88 14.14
CA LEU A 217 -7.54 1.77 14.95
C LEU A 217 -8.59 1.19 15.89
N ARG A 218 -9.52 2.00 16.41
CA ARG A 218 -10.66 1.53 17.19
C ARG A 218 -11.57 0.64 16.35
N ILE A 219 -11.91 1.03 15.12
CA ILE A 219 -12.73 0.26 14.19
C ILE A 219 -12.01 -1.06 13.81
N VAL A 220 -10.72 -1.01 13.48
CA VAL A 220 -9.93 -2.20 13.18
C VAL A 220 -9.93 -3.17 14.38
N ARG A 221 -9.70 -2.66 15.59
CA ARG A 221 -9.73 -3.47 16.82
C ARG A 221 -11.08 -4.13 17.04
N GLN A 222 -12.16 -3.39 16.84
CA GLN A 222 -13.52 -3.87 17.14
C GLN A 222 -13.98 -4.93 16.15
N TYR A 223 -13.66 -4.78 14.86
CA TYR A 223 -14.27 -5.60 13.81
C TYR A 223 -13.31 -6.58 13.12
N LEU A 224 -12.02 -6.28 13.10
CA LEU A 224 -11.06 -7.05 12.31
C LEU A 224 -10.02 -7.79 13.13
N LEU A 225 -9.60 -7.24 14.28
CA LEU A 225 -8.50 -7.81 15.07
C LEU A 225 -8.88 -9.16 15.67
N THR A 226 -7.96 -10.11 15.52
CA THR A 226 -8.00 -11.45 16.15
C THR A 226 -6.66 -11.74 16.78
N PRO A 227 -6.54 -12.80 17.63
CA PRO A 227 -5.24 -13.22 18.17
C PRO A 227 -4.18 -13.63 17.11
N LYS A 228 -4.58 -13.81 15.85
CA LYS A 228 -3.71 -14.30 14.76
C LYS A 228 -3.54 -13.34 13.58
N GLY A 229 -4.13 -12.15 13.63
CA GLY A 229 -4.08 -11.17 12.55
C GLY A 229 -5.39 -10.43 12.35
N LEU A 230 -5.58 -9.85 11.18
CA LEU A 230 -6.77 -9.09 10.83
C LEU A 230 -7.66 -9.85 9.84
N ARG A 231 -8.99 -9.83 10.07
CA ARG A 231 -9.95 -10.36 9.10
C ARG A 231 -9.94 -9.53 7.82
N SER A 232 -10.09 -10.17 6.67
CA SER A 232 -10.18 -9.51 5.36
C SER A 232 -11.51 -8.76 5.15
N LEU A 233 -12.52 -9.03 5.97
CA LEU A 233 -13.81 -8.35 5.99
C LEU A 233 -14.42 -8.42 7.39
N SER A 234 -15.15 -7.36 7.79
CA SER A 234 -15.91 -7.34 9.05
C SER A 234 -16.98 -8.43 9.09
N PRO A 235 -17.15 -9.13 10.24
CA PRO A 235 -18.25 -10.09 10.44
C PRO A 235 -19.66 -9.48 10.33
N GLN A 236 -19.79 -8.17 10.38
CA GLN A 236 -21.08 -7.49 10.19
C GLN A 236 -21.48 -7.34 8.72
N ASN A 237 -20.56 -7.59 7.78
CA ASN A 237 -20.88 -7.50 6.37
C ASN A 237 -21.63 -8.76 5.91
N PRO A 238 -22.70 -8.63 5.12
CA PRO A 238 -23.45 -9.79 4.61
C PRO A 238 -22.64 -10.77 3.77
N LEU A 239 -21.52 -10.33 3.17
CA LEU A 239 -20.61 -11.18 2.38
C LEU A 239 -19.58 -11.91 3.25
N TYR A 240 -19.60 -11.71 4.58
CA TYR A 240 -18.62 -12.31 5.46
C TYR A 240 -18.63 -13.83 5.41
N ASN A 241 -17.44 -14.41 5.17
CA ASN A 241 -17.18 -15.83 5.28
C ASN A 241 -15.79 -16.05 5.93
N GLY A 242 -15.77 -16.32 7.22
CA GLY A 242 -14.55 -16.54 8.00
C GLY A 242 -13.98 -17.96 7.91
N SER A 243 -14.66 -18.89 7.21
CA SER A 243 -14.25 -20.30 7.10
C SER A 243 -13.54 -20.56 5.77
N TYR A 244 -12.23 -20.79 5.81
CA TYR A 244 -11.43 -21.19 4.63
C TYR A 244 -11.57 -22.70 4.39
N ALA A 245 -12.72 -23.11 3.83
CA ALA A 245 -13.10 -24.51 3.62
C ALA A 245 -13.95 -24.69 2.36
N GLY A 246 -14.15 -25.93 1.95
CA GLY A 246 -14.92 -26.28 0.75
C GLY A 246 -14.05 -26.39 -0.50
N ASP A 247 -14.67 -26.18 -1.66
CA ASP A 247 -13.99 -26.17 -2.95
C ASP A 247 -13.15 -24.89 -3.18
N ASP A 248 -12.45 -24.80 -4.33
CA ASP A 248 -11.58 -23.68 -4.65
C ASP A 248 -12.34 -22.35 -4.72
N ARG A 249 -13.55 -22.36 -5.24
CA ARG A 249 -14.39 -21.18 -5.30
C ARG A 249 -14.77 -20.68 -3.91
N MET A 250 -15.21 -21.58 -3.03
CA MET A 250 -15.55 -21.23 -1.64
C MET A 250 -14.34 -20.69 -0.88
N ARG A 251 -13.17 -21.32 -1.04
CA ARG A 251 -11.91 -20.85 -0.41
C ARG A 251 -11.48 -19.49 -0.95
N SER A 252 -11.58 -19.25 -2.27
CA SER A 252 -11.27 -17.96 -2.88
C SER A 252 -12.15 -16.84 -2.35
N HIS A 253 -13.46 -17.08 -2.21
CA HIS A 253 -14.37 -16.12 -1.60
C HIS A 253 -14.05 -15.87 -0.12
N ALA A 254 -13.79 -16.93 0.67
CA ALA A 254 -13.45 -16.80 2.08
C ALA A 254 -12.14 -16.02 2.28
N ALA A 255 -11.12 -16.25 1.46
CA ALA A 255 -9.84 -15.56 1.55
C ALA A 255 -10.00 -14.04 1.57
N MET A 256 -10.87 -13.49 0.69
CA MET A 256 -11.07 -12.05 0.55
C MET A 256 -12.23 -11.51 1.39
N ASN A 257 -13.08 -12.36 1.96
CA ASN A 257 -14.29 -11.91 2.65
C ASN A 257 -14.43 -12.44 4.09
N GLY A 258 -13.33 -12.62 4.81
CA GLY A 258 -13.43 -12.93 6.24
C GLY A 258 -12.24 -13.66 6.84
N THR A 259 -11.48 -14.42 6.05
CA THR A 259 -10.27 -15.11 6.53
C THR A 259 -9.27 -14.14 7.14
N VAL A 260 -8.57 -14.59 8.16
CA VAL A 260 -7.56 -13.82 8.89
C VAL A 260 -6.23 -13.81 8.13
N TRP A 261 -5.66 -12.62 8.00
CA TRP A 261 -4.35 -12.39 7.39
C TRP A 261 -3.39 -11.77 8.39
N VAL A 262 -2.14 -12.23 8.37
CA VAL A 262 -1.10 -11.75 9.31
C VAL A 262 -0.46 -10.46 8.82
N TRP A 263 -0.26 -10.30 7.50
CA TRP A 263 0.53 -9.22 6.92
C TRP A 263 0.07 -7.79 7.29
N PRO A 264 -1.24 -7.49 7.53
CA PRO A 264 -1.62 -6.12 7.92
C PRO A 264 -1.37 -5.84 9.42
N LEU A 265 -1.12 -6.87 10.23
CA LEU A 265 -0.96 -6.72 11.68
C LEU A 265 0.21 -5.81 12.07
N PRO A 266 1.40 -5.88 11.44
CA PRO A 266 2.51 -4.98 11.77
C PRO A 266 2.14 -3.50 11.67
N PHE A 267 1.35 -3.09 10.68
CA PHE A 267 0.89 -1.70 10.52
C PHE A 267 -0.01 -1.26 11.66
N TYR A 268 -0.90 -2.16 12.11
CA TYR A 268 -1.72 -1.91 13.31
C TYR A 268 -0.85 -1.77 14.57
N VAL A 269 0.12 -2.65 14.77
CA VAL A 269 1.01 -2.63 15.94
C VAL A 269 1.87 -1.37 15.92
N LYS A 270 2.50 -1.04 14.78
CA LYS A 270 3.34 0.15 14.62
C LYS A 270 2.56 1.44 14.92
N ALA A 271 1.35 1.56 14.38
CA ALA A 271 0.47 2.71 14.66
C ALA A 271 0.05 2.79 16.13
N ARG A 272 -0.31 1.65 16.74
CA ARG A 272 -0.63 1.59 18.17
C ARG A 272 0.54 2.02 19.04
N TYR A 273 1.73 1.48 18.76
CA TYR A 273 2.93 1.82 19.50
C TYR A 273 3.28 3.32 19.39
N ALA A 274 3.16 3.90 18.20
CA ALA A 274 3.41 5.31 17.99
C ALA A 274 2.49 6.22 18.81
N LEU A 275 1.21 5.80 19.02
CA LEU A 275 0.22 6.58 19.78
C LEU A 275 0.33 6.38 21.30
N THR A 276 0.75 5.21 21.77
CA THR A 276 0.63 4.84 23.19
C THR A 276 1.97 4.60 23.87
N GLY A 277 3.05 4.41 23.12
CA GLY A 277 4.36 3.98 23.62
C GLY A 277 4.35 2.55 24.21
N ALA A 278 3.27 1.77 23.94
CA ALA A 278 3.08 0.42 24.48
C ALA A 278 2.30 -0.49 23.51
#